data_9f9aa8404c2ff6b82810232911b9467f
#
_entry.id   9f9aa8404c2ff6b82810232911b9467f
#
_cell.length_a   1.000
_cell.length_b   1.000
_cell.length_c   1.000
_cell.angle_alpha   90.00
_cell.angle_beta   90.00
_cell.angle_gamma   90.00
#
_symmetry.space_group_name_H-M   'P 1'
#
loop_
_entity.id
_entity.type
_entity.pdbx_description
1 polymer ?
#
loop_
_entity_poly.entity_id
_entity_poly.type
_entity_poly.pdbx_seq_one_letter_code
_entity_poly.pdbx_strand_id
1 'polypeptide(L)'
;MTLHYLQFWKAYLPIAHDEERVIVIKRMDFITIAIMLGVMLLVGVPLLISGCAKPSHDTDDIDGGVQHSVDTGAPKTIYSTKIISFHCEFSTTDLMMDSSPIAGRYHTLHAESSGANYEARGGGTVYNEREVTPDEAFFDALQKIVAKYDFAQYNGQYYTVSGLPPDHGAKLNIQYDSGESIQCSNNQSCFIPLEAMEELVSLFYPDNSTNQERE
;
A
#
# COMPACT_ATOMS: atom_id res chain seq x y z
N MET A 1 -23.69 -33.32 -20.04
CA MET A 1 -22.53 -34.02 -20.58
C MET A 1 -21.38 -33.89 -19.57
N THR A 2 -21.56 -34.36 -18.33
CA THR A 2 -20.59 -34.17 -17.21
C THR A 2 -20.86 -35.19 -16.12
N LEU A 3 -20.77 -36.51 -16.43
CA LEU A 3 -20.93 -37.56 -15.42
C LEU A 3 -20.06 -38.79 -15.70
N HIS A 4 -19.00 -38.68 -16.53
CA HIS A 4 -18.18 -39.86 -16.89
C HIS A 4 -16.74 -39.83 -16.39
N TYR A 5 -16.30 -38.81 -15.61
CA TYR A 5 -14.91 -38.72 -15.15
C TYR A 5 -14.64 -39.23 -13.73
N LEU A 6 -15.66 -39.63 -12.97
CA LEU A 6 -15.49 -40.08 -11.57
C LEU A 6 -15.42 -41.60 -11.38
N GLN A 7 -15.50 -42.42 -12.44
CA GLN A 7 -15.44 -43.86 -12.34
C GLN A 7 -14.07 -44.48 -12.66
N PHE A 8 -13.09 -43.72 -13.10
CA PHE A 8 -11.79 -44.29 -13.52
C PHE A 8 -10.75 -44.43 -12.40
N TRP A 9 -10.97 -43.84 -11.22
CA TRP A 9 -9.98 -43.87 -10.13
C TRP A 9 -10.23 -44.91 -9.03
N LYS A 10 -11.27 -45.77 -9.15
CA LYS A 10 -11.57 -46.84 -8.18
C LYS A 10 -10.91 -48.18 -8.46
N ALA A 11 -10.18 -48.32 -9.56
CA ALA A 11 -9.69 -49.63 -10.00
C ALA A 11 -8.19 -49.91 -9.75
N TYR A 12 -7.45 -49.01 -9.10
CA TYR A 12 -6.00 -49.19 -8.90
C TYR A 12 -5.51 -48.92 -7.48
N LEU A 13 -6.19 -49.51 -6.49
CA LEU A 13 -5.61 -49.66 -5.15
C LEU A 13 -5.65 -51.14 -4.76
N PRO A 14 -4.54 -51.86 -4.85
CA PRO A 14 -4.47 -53.16 -4.21
C PRO A 14 -4.45 -52.97 -2.70
N ILE A 15 -5.42 -53.57 -2.02
CA ILE A 15 -5.45 -53.74 -0.56
C ILE A 15 -4.29 -54.69 -0.23
N ALA A 16 -3.17 -54.16 0.21
CA ALA A 16 -2.12 -54.95 0.82
C ALA A 16 -2.10 -54.63 2.32
N HIS A 17 -2.53 -55.59 3.09
CA HIS A 17 -2.23 -55.72 4.50
C HIS A 17 -0.72 -55.75 4.67
N ASP A 18 -0.15 -54.69 5.29
CA ASP A 18 1.24 -54.81 5.74
C ASP A 18 1.55 -53.81 6.86
N GLU A 19 1.63 -54.31 8.09
CA GLU A 19 2.08 -53.55 9.25
C GLU A 19 3.50 -53.00 9.08
N GLU A 20 4.34 -53.59 8.24
CA GLU A 20 5.69 -53.14 7.95
C GLU A 20 5.72 -51.83 7.20
N ARG A 21 4.73 -51.48 6.38
CA ARG A 21 4.68 -50.19 5.66
C ARG A 21 4.42 -49.02 6.59
N VAL A 22 3.70 -49.20 7.69
CA VAL A 22 3.44 -48.14 8.67
C VAL A 22 4.72 -47.74 9.39
N ILE A 23 5.63 -48.70 9.65
CA ILE A 23 6.91 -48.41 10.29
C ILE A 23 7.86 -47.68 9.34
N VAL A 24 7.85 -48.02 8.04
CA VAL A 24 8.67 -47.33 7.03
C VAL A 24 8.19 -45.90 6.80
N ILE A 25 6.88 -45.66 6.72
CA ILE A 25 6.30 -44.32 6.59
C ILE A 25 6.64 -43.44 7.83
N LYS A 26 6.50 -44.02 9.03
CA LYS A 26 6.88 -43.29 10.27
C LYS A 26 8.40 -42.99 10.32
N ARG A 27 9.26 -43.89 9.85
CA ARG A 27 10.70 -43.63 9.79
C ARG A 27 11.05 -42.60 8.71
N MET A 28 10.37 -42.61 7.57
CA MET A 28 10.58 -41.59 6.55
C MET A 28 10.15 -40.20 7.06
N ASP A 29 9.05 -40.09 7.77
CA ASP A 29 8.60 -38.82 8.36
C ASP A 29 9.63 -38.26 9.35
N PHE A 30 10.22 -39.11 10.19
CA PHE A 30 11.27 -38.69 11.15
C PHE A 30 12.53 -38.21 10.45
N ILE A 31 12.96 -38.88 9.38
CA ILE A 31 14.14 -38.48 8.59
C ILE A 31 13.84 -37.19 7.84
N THR A 32 12.65 -37.07 7.28
CA THR A 32 12.25 -35.86 6.54
C THR A 32 12.15 -34.65 7.49
N ILE A 33 11.58 -34.84 8.70
CA ILE A 33 11.53 -33.79 9.72
C ILE A 33 12.92 -33.41 10.20
N ALA A 34 13.81 -34.38 10.42
CA ALA A 34 15.20 -34.11 10.83
C ALA A 34 16.00 -33.36 9.75
N ILE A 35 15.78 -33.67 8.47
CA ILE A 35 16.43 -32.95 7.35
C ILE A 35 15.85 -31.54 7.24
N MET A 36 14.53 -31.35 7.35
CA MET A 36 13.91 -30.03 7.33
C MET A 36 14.35 -29.15 8.50
N LEU A 37 14.47 -29.70 9.71
CA LEU A 37 15.04 -29.01 10.88
C LEU A 37 16.52 -28.67 10.70
N GLY A 38 17.30 -29.56 10.09
CA GLY A 38 18.72 -29.33 9.78
C GLY A 38 18.90 -28.23 8.74
N VAL A 39 18.07 -28.19 7.70
CA VAL A 39 18.09 -27.14 6.67
C VAL A 39 17.63 -25.79 7.25
N MET A 40 16.62 -25.77 8.12
CA MET A 40 16.22 -24.55 8.81
C MET A 40 17.29 -23.98 9.72
N LEU A 41 18.08 -24.84 10.42
CA LEU A 41 19.20 -24.41 11.24
C LEU A 41 20.38 -23.91 10.41
N LEU A 42 20.62 -24.46 9.22
CA LEU A 42 21.70 -24.04 8.33
C LEU A 42 21.38 -22.76 7.55
N VAL A 43 20.10 -22.53 7.20
CA VAL A 43 19.67 -21.35 6.46
C VAL A 43 19.23 -20.22 7.39
N GLY A 44 18.68 -20.54 8.55
CA GLY A 44 18.19 -19.53 9.51
C GLY A 44 19.29 -18.78 10.26
N VAL A 45 20.44 -19.39 10.53
CA VAL A 45 21.53 -18.74 11.27
C VAL A 45 22.22 -17.62 10.46
N PRO A 46 22.47 -17.75 9.14
CA PRO A 46 23.02 -16.62 8.39
C PRO A 46 22.01 -15.49 8.15
N LEU A 47 20.69 -15.74 8.19
CA LEU A 47 19.67 -14.69 8.06
C LEU A 47 19.53 -13.84 9.33
N LEU A 48 19.89 -14.38 10.51
CA LEU A 48 19.90 -13.62 11.78
C LEU A 48 21.19 -12.81 11.98
N ILE A 49 22.26 -13.11 11.19
CA ILE A 49 23.53 -12.36 11.20
C ILE A 49 23.54 -11.31 10.06
N SER A 50 22.60 -11.34 9.14
CA SER A 50 22.29 -10.18 8.30
C SER A 50 21.79 -9.09 9.24
N GLY A 51 22.79 -8.47 9.87
CA GLY A 51 22.58 -7.35 10.76
C GLY A 51 21.66 -6.36 10.07
N CYS A 52 20.89 -5.65 10.84
CA CYS A 52 20.27 -4.41 10.46
C CYS A 52 21.30 -3.62 9.64
N ALA A 53 21.31 -3.82 8.32
CA ALA A 53 21.83 -2.82 7.43
C ALA A 53 20.97 -1.61 7.77
N LYS A 54 21.51 -0.67 8.55
CA LYS A 54 20.97 0.67 8.59
C LYS A 54 20.67 1.02 7.14
N PRO A 55 19.44 1.43 6.81
CA PRO A 55 19.20 1.99 5.49
C PRO A 55 20.33 3.01 5.31
N SER A 56 21.10 2.86 4.25
CA SER A 56 22.09 3.85 3.88
C SER A 56 21.30 5.09 3.51
N HIS A 57 21.12 5.96 4.48
CA HIS A 57 20.65 7.31 4.24
C HIS A 57 21.80 7.99 3.50
N ASP A 58 21.79 7.93 2.19
CA ASP A 58 22.58 8.86 1.38
C ASP A 58 21.95 10.23 1.59
N THR A 59 22.49 10.94 2.61
CA THR A 59 22.21 12.35 2.85
C THR A 59 23.07 13.14 1.88
N ASP A 60 22.56 13.37 0.70
CA ASP A 60 23.15 14.31 -0.24
C ASP A 60 22.76 15.75 0.14
N ASP A 61 23.79 16.56 0.33
CA ASP A 61 23.89 18.01 0.38
C ASP A 61 22.82 18.82 1.12
N ILE A 62 23.25 19.35 2.27
CA ILE A 62 22.61 20.51 2.91
C ILE A 62 23.08 21.77 2.16
N ASP A 63 22.36 22.12 1.10
CA ASP A 63 22.49 23.45 0.49
C ASP A 63 21.28 24.29 0.88
N GLY A 64 21.56 25.36 1.66
CA GLY A 64 20.58 26.41 1.91
C GLY A 64 19.24 26.00 2.55
N GLY A 65 19.21 24.93 3.37
CA GLY A 65 17.97 24.47 4.03
C GLY A 65 17.12 23.50 3.19
N VAL A 66 17.66 23.02 2.08
CA VAL A 66 17.08 21.91 1.30
C VAL A 66 17.66 20.60 1.78
N GLN A 67 16.80 19.64 2.08
CA GLN A 67 17.18 18.26 2.39
C GLN A 67 16.53 17.35 1.36
N HIS A 68 17.35 16.52 0.72
CA HIS A 68 16.91 15.46 -0.17
C HIS A 68 17.40 14.13 0.38
N SER A 69 16.50 13.19 0.59
CA SER A 69 16.80 11.86 1.08
C SER A 69 16.08 10.82 0.23
N VAL A 70 16.83 9.81 -0.21
CA VAL A 70 16.27 8.68 -0.98
C VAL A 70 16.57 7.40 -0.24
N ASP A 71 15.52 6.65 0.11
CA ASP A 71 15.67 5.27 0.53
C ASP A 71 15.76 4.36 -0.69
N THR A 72 16.99 4.00 -1.05
CA THR A 72 17.26 3.12 -2.21
C THR A 72 16.78 1.68 -1.99
N GLY A 73 16.49 1.29 -0.74
CA GLY A 73 15.91 -0.01 -0.40
C GLY A 73 14.40 -0.05 -0.51
N ALA A 74 13.73 1.10 -0.66
CA ALA A 74 12.28 1.16 -0.77
C ALA A 74 11.79 0.51 -2.08
N PRO A 75 10.86 -0.48 -2.00
CA PRO A 75 10.39 -1.19 -3.19
C PRO A 75 9.63 -0.23 -4.12
N LYS A 76 9.96 -0.29 -5.42
CA LYS A 76 9.27 0.45 -6.48
C LYS A 76 8.14 -0.36 -7.13
N THR A 77 7.92 -1.57 -6.67
CA THR A 77 6.81 -2.44 -7.06
C THR A 77 6.20 -3.01 -5.80
N ILE A 78 4.90 -2.88 -5.67
CA ILE A 78 4.10 -3.45 -4.58
C ILE A 78 3.30 -4.61 -5.17
N TYR A 79 3.36 -5.76 -4.53
CA TYR A 79 2.65 -6.97 -4.99
C TYR A 79 1.31 -7.16 -4.28
N SER A 80 1.17 -6.62 -3.07
CA SER A 80 -0.10 -6.66 -2.36
C SER A 80 -1.13 -5.74 -3.01
N THR A 81 -2.38 -6.16 -2.97
CA THR A 81 -3.53 -5.37 -3.43
C THR A 81 -4.44 -4.95 -2.30
N LYS A 82 -4.13 -5.33 -1.06
CA LYS A 82 -4.98 -5.06 0.10
C LYS A 82 -4.38 -3.97 0.97
N ILE A 83 -4.88 -2.75 0.77
CA ILE A 83 -4.55 -1.60 1.61
C ILE A 83 -5.23 -1.75 2.97
N ILE A 84 -4.48 -1.54 4.07
CA ILE A 84 -4.99 -1.53 5.45
C ILE A 84 -4.96 -0.13 6.07
N SER A 85 -4.07 0.75 5.59
CA SER A 85 -4.02 2.16 5.99
C SER A 85 -3.57 3.01 4.81
N PHE A 86 -4.23 4.14 4.64
CA PHE A 86 -3.94 5.13 3.61
C PHE A 86 -3.96 6.51 4.23
N HIS A 87 -2.90 7.28 4.01
CA HIS A 87 -2.82 8.69 4.37
C HIS A 87 -2.19 9.45 3.22
N CYS A 88 -2.89 10.46 2.74
CA CYS A 88 -2.43 11.31 1.64
C CYS A 88 -2.74 12.77 1.96
N GLU A 89 -1.73 13.60 1.84
CA GLU A 89 -1.85 15.05 1.94
C GLU A 89 -1.32 15.67 0.66
N PHE A 90 -2.00 16.68 0.10
CA PHE A 90 -1.51 17.41 -1.05
C PHE A 90 -2.08 18.81 -1.15
N SER A 91 -1.26 19.71 -1.72
CA SER A 91 -1.64 21.09 -2.02
C SER A 91 -2.01 21.24 -3.48
N THR A 92 -3.10 21.95 -3.73
CA THR A 92 -3.51 22.41 -5.05
C THR A 92 -3.44 23.94 -5.18
N THR A 93 -2.75 24.60 -4.24
CA THR A 93 -2.64 26.06 -4.21
C THR A 93 -1.84 26.61 -5.38
N ASP A 94 -0.87 25.84 -5.91
CA ASP A 94 -0.04 26.22 -7.05
C ASP A 94 -0.71 25.89 -8.39
N LEU A 95 -1.79 25.12 -8.38
CA LEU A 95 -2.57 24.84 -9.57
C LEU A 95 -3.45 26.07 -9.85
N MET A 96 -3.00 26.93 -10.73
CA MET A 96 -3.79 28.04 -11.26
C MET A 96 -4.91 27.53 -12.19
N MET A 97 -5.64 26.53 -11.75
CA MET A 97 -6.71 25.92 -12.54
C MET A 97 -8.06 26.40 -11.99
N ASP A 98 -8.52 27.51 -12.49
CA ASP A 98 -9.83 28.10 -12.14
C ASP A 98 -11.04 27.16 -12.40
N SER A 99 -10.84 26.02 -13.01
CA SER A 99 -11.90 25.06 -13.37
C SER A 99 -11.93 23.76 -12.56
N SER A 100 -10.86 23.44 -11.81
CA SER A 100 -10.88 22.21 -11.01
C SER A 100 -11.63 22.43 -9.69
N PRO A 101 -12.55 21.51 -9.29
CA PRO A 101 -13.29 21.62 -8.03
C PRO A 101 -12.39 21.52 -6.79
N ILE A 102 -11.16 21.07 -6.96
CA ILE A 102 -10.18 20.91 -5.87
C ILE A 102 -9.13 22.05 -5.81
N ALA A 103 -9.18 23.02 -6.73
CA ALA A 103 -8.17 24.08 -6.83
C ALA A 103 -8.08 24.96 -5.58
N GLY A 104 -6.87 25.47 -5.32
CA GLY A 104 -6.59 26.49 -4.31
C GLY A 104 -6.69 26.02 -2.85
N ARG A 105 -6.54 24.73 -2.57
CA ARG A 105 -6.71 24.15 -1.23
C ARG A 105 -5.61 23.17 -0.87
N TYR A 106 -5.53 22.85 0.43
CA TYR A 106 -4.77 21.74 0.96
C TYR A 106 -5.75 20.64 1.37
N HIS A 107 -5.49 19.43 0.90
CA HIS A 107 -6.34 18.28 1.08
C HIS A 107 -5.65 17.26 1.98
N THR A 108 -6.41 16.69 2.92
CA THR A 108 -6.00 15.59 3.77
C THR A 108 -6.99 14.45 3.61
N LEU A 109 -6.50 13.27 3.29
CA LEU A 109 -7.27 12.04 3.12
C LEU A 109 -6.67 10.96 4.01
N HIS A 110 -7.53 10.31 4.80
CA HIS A 110 -7.12 9.21 5.65
C HIS A 110 -8.16 8.10 5.59
N ALA A 111 -7.72 6.83 5.49
CA ALA A 111 -8.60 5.68 5.54
C ALA A 111 -7.92 4.50 6.25
N GLU A 112 -8.68 3.90 7.16
CA GLU A 112 -8.39 2.64 7.84
C GLU A 112 -9.69 1.84 7.96
N SER A 113 -9.62 0.58 8.38
CA SER A 113 -10.81 -0.25 8.58
C SER A 113 -11.82 0.34 9.58
N SER A 114 -11.37 1.21 10.48
CA SER A 114 -12.18 1.89 11.50
C SER A 114 -12.95 3.10 10.98
N GLY A 115 -12.54 3.70 9.87
CA GLY A 115 -13.13 4.90 9.30
C GLY A 115 -12.27 5.52 8.21
N ALA A 116 -12.88 6.39 7.42
CA ALA A 116 -12.18 7.22 6.47
C ALA A 116 -12.64 8.67 6.60
N ASN A 117 -11.73 9.61 6.46
CA ASN A 117 -12.03 11.04 6.54
C ASN A 117 -11.32 11.82 5.43
N TYR A 118 -11.98 12.88 5.04
CA TYR A 118 -11.51 13.89 4.10
C TYR A 118 -11.65 15.27 4.69
N GLU A 119 -10.63 16.09 4.52
CA GLU A 119 -10.65 17.51 4.85
C GLU A 119 -10.02 18.33 3.73
N ALA A 120 -10.63 19.45 3.39
CA ALA A 120 -10.04 20.46 2.52
C ALA A 120 -10.00 21.81 3.22
N ARG A 121 -8.81 22.42 3.31
CA ARG A 121 -8.60 23.69 3.99
C ARG A 121 -7.82 24.68 3.13
N GLY A 122 -7.94 25.96 3.43
CA GLY A 122 -7.15 27.03 2.81
C GLY A 122 -7.20 28.29 3.68
N GLY A 123 -6.07 28.98 3.80
CA GLY A 123 -5.96 30.16 4.64
C GLY A 123 -6.34 29.96 6.11
N GLY A 124 -6.14 28.73 6.64
CA GLY A 124 -6.51 28.37 8.01
C GLY A 124 -8.00 28.04 8.23
N THR A 125 -8.80 28.01 7.17
CA THR A 125 -10.24 27.70 7.23
C THR A 125 -10.51 26.32 6.61
N VAL A 126 -11.32 25.49 7.29
CA VAL A 126 -11.86 24.24 6.71
C VAL A 126 -13.04 24.59 5.81
N TYR A 127 -12.97 24.19 4.56
CA TYR A 127 -14.03 24.41 3.56
C TYR A 127 -14.92 23.19 3.39
N ASN A 128 -14.32 22.00 3.37
CA ASN A 128 -15.04 20.75 3.20
C ASN A 128 -14.46 19.73 4.19
N GLU A 129 -15.35 18.98 4.80
CA GLU A 129 -15.01 17.87 5.69
C GLU A 129 -16.04 16.76 5.50
N ARG A 130 -15.58 15.52 5.53
CA ARG A 130 -16.45 14.35 5.44
C ARG A 130 -15.86 13.15 6.16
N GLU A 131 -16.72 12.44 6.89
CA GLU A 131 -16.44 11.11 7.41
C GLU A 131 -17.18 10.07 6.57
N VAL A 132 -16.51 8.97 6.28
CA VAL A 132 -17.02 7.83 5.50
C VAL A 132 -16.76 6.55 6.30
N THR A 133 -17.71 5.63 6.29
CA THR A 133 -17.46 4.27 6.76
C THR A 133 -16.98 3.45 5.55
N PRO A 134 -15.69 3.13 5.45
CA PRO A 134 -15.17 2.42 4.29
C PRO A 134 -15.58 0.94 4.35
N ASP A 135 -15.93 0.39 3.21
CA ASP A 135 -16.15 -1.03 2.99
C ASP A 135 -15.04 -1.63 2.09
N GLU A 136 -15.14 -2.89 1.76
CA GLU A 136 -14.19 -3.57 0.88
C GLU A 136 -14.16 -2.90 -0.52
N ALA A 137 -15.32 -2.50 -1.04
CA ALA A 137 -15.40 -1.83 -2.34
C ALA A 137 -14.70 -0.47 -2.36
N PHE A 138 -14.70 0.25 -1.24
CA PHE A 138 -13.95 1.49 -1.08
C PHE A 138 -12.45 1.24 -1.19
N PHE A 139 -11.91 0.24 -0.47
CA PHE A 139 -10.48 -0.10 -0.53
C PHE A 139 -10.06 -0.66 -1.88
N ASP A 140 -10.92 -1.41 -2.56
CA ASP A 140 -10.70 -1.88 -3.93
C ASP A 140 -10.62 -0.71 -4.92
N ALA A 141 -11.50 0.30 -4.78
CA ALA A 141 -11.46 1.50 -5.60
C ALA A 141 -10.18 2.31 -5.32
N LEU A 142 -9.80 2.48 -4.06
CA LEU A 142 -8.58 3.14 -3.64
C LEU A 142 -7.34 2.45 -4.22
N GLN A 143 -7.27 1.12 -4.13
CA GLN A 143 -6.17 0.32 -4.70
C GLN A 143 -6.07 0.49 -6.23
N LYS A 144 -7.19 0.57 -6.93
CA LYS A 144 -7.20 0.83 -8.38
C LYS A 144 -6.61 2.19 -8.73
N ILE A 145 -6.91 3.23 -7.94
CA ILE A 145 -6.31 4.56 -8.13
C ILE A 145 -4.80 4.50 -7.90
N VAL A 146 -4.37 3.90 -6.76
CA VAL A 146 -2.95 3.75 -6.41
C VAL A 146 -2.17 3.01 -7.51
N ALA A 147 -2.73 1.92 -8.06
CA ALA A 147 -2.11 1.15 -9.13
C ALA A 147 -2.12 1.89 -10.48
N LYS A 148 -3.24 2.55 -10.83
CA LYS A 148 -3.40 3.29 -12.09
C LYS A 148 -2.35 4.39 -12.26
N TYR A 149 -2.02 5.08 -11.17
CA TYR A 149 -1.07 6.19 -11.18
C TYR A 149 0.33 5.81 -10.69
N ASP A 150 0.58 4.50 -10.51
CA ASP A 150 1.89 3.95 -10.12
C ASP A 150 2.53 4.69 -8.94
N PHE A 151 1.80 4.83 -7.83
CA PHE A 151 2.31 5.56 -6.66
C PHE A 151 3.57 4.93 -6.07
N ALA A 152 3.83 3.65 -6.32
CA ALA A 152 5.04 2.96 -5.88
C ALA A 152 6.32 3.58 -6.47
N GLN A 153 6.26 4.24 -7.62
CA GLN A 153 7.42 4.91 -8.23
C GLN A 153 8.02 6.00 -7.32
N TYR A 154 7.21 6.61 -6.46
CA TYR A 154 7.64 7.68 -5.53
C TYR A 154 8.15 7.13 -4.19
N ASN A 155 7.97 5.83 -3.90
CA ASN A 155 8.32 5.24 -2.61
C ASN A 155 9.78 5.54 -2.22
N GLY A 156 10.01 5.92 -0.96
CA GLY A 156 11.33 6.22 -0.42
C GLY A 156 11.93 7.56 -0.86
N GLN A 157 11.16 8.45 -1.50
CA GLN A 157 11.63 9.79 -1.89
C GLN A 157 11.16 10.83 -0.87
N TYR A 158 12.11 11.60 -0.33
CA TYR A 158 11.80 12.61 0.67
C TYR A 158 12.54 13.91 0.32
N TYR A 159 11.77 14.97 0.09
CA TYR A 159 12.27 16.32 -0.21
C TYR A 159 11.74 17.28 0.85
N THR A 160 12.62 18.01 1.50
CA THR A 160 12.23 18.98 2.51
C THR A 160 12.99 20.29 2.28
N VAL A 161 12.24 21.37 2.16
CA VAL A 161 12.77 22.73 2.09
C VAL A 161 12.33 23.48 3.34
N SER A 162 13.28 24.06 4.06
CA SER A 162 13.00 24.84 5.27
C SER A 162 12.30 26.16 4.93
N GLY A 163 11.35 26.56 5.79
CA GLY A 163 10.67 27.86 5.68
C GLY A 163 9.45 27.86 4.74
N LEU A 164 9.09 26.72 4.13
CA LEU A 164 7.84 26.62 3.39
C LEU A 164 6.65 26.48 4.36
N PRO A 165 5.45 26.93 3.95
CA PRO A 165 4.21 26.72 4.71
C PRO A 165 3.95 25.23 4.93
N PRO A 166 3.31 24.84 6.07
CA PRO A 166 3.01 23.45 6.34
C PRO A 166 1.99 22.84 5.35
N ASP A 167 1.18 23.70 4.71
CA ASP A 167 0.14 23.31 3.77
C ASP A 167 0.65 23.40 2.32
N HIS A 168 1.86 22.89 2.05
CA HIS A 168 2.48 22.91 0.73
C HIS A 168 3.01 21.54 0.33
N GLY A 169 3.04 21.27 -0.99
CA GLY A 169 3.55 20.00 -1.53
C GLY A 169 2.62 18.81 -1.36
N ALA A 170 3.19 17.63 -1.14
CA ALA A 170 2.45 16.39 -0.95
C ALA A 170 3.17 15.41 -0.01
N LYS A 171 2.37 14.56 0.65
CA LYS A 171 2.84 13.46 1.48
C LYS A 171 1.95 12.24 1.28
N LEU A 172 2.55 11.07 1.19
CA LEU A 172 1.85 9.80 0.98
C LEU A 172 2.41 8.73 1.92
N ASN A 173 1.51 8.02 2.59
CA ASN A 173 1.81 6.85 3.37
C ASN A 173 0.70 5.80 3.14
N ILE A 174 1.07 4.66 2.57
CA ILE A 174 0.17 3.54 2.32
C ILE A 174 0.77 2.30 2.97
N GLN A 175 -0.05 1.56 3.71
CA GLN A 175 0.34 0.29 4.32
C GLN A 175 -0.54 -0.83 3.78
N TYR A 176 0.07 -1.97 3.51
CA TYR A 176 -0.58 -3.17 3.00
C TYR A 176 -0.58 -4.29 4.04
N ASP A 177 -1.54 -5.20 3.94
CA ASP A 177 -1.64 -6.35 4.84
C ASP A 177 -0.46 -7.33 4.73
N SER A 178 0.27 -7.31 3.61
CA SER A 178 1.54 -8.04 3.42
C SER A 178 2.71 -7.50 4.23
N GLY A 179 2.58 -6.29 4.82
CA GLY A 179 3.68 -5.53 5.42
C GLY A 179 4.45 -4.65 4.42
N GLU A 180 4.11 -4.69 3.13
CA GLU A 180 4.65 -3.73 2.16
C GLU A 180 4.11 -2.32 2.45
N SER A 181 4.86 -1.29 2.05
CA SER A 181 4.42 0.10 2.22
C SER A 181 4.94 1.02 1.12
N ILE A 182 4.23 2.12 0.92
CA ILE A 182 4.65 3.26 0.11
C ILE A 182 4.74 4.46 1.04
N GLN A 183 5.91 5.10 1.12
CA GLN A 183 6.13 6.30 1.93
C GLN A 183 6.97 7.29 1.16
N CYS A 184 6.44 8.49 0.96
CA CYS A 184 7.16 9.56 0.29
C CYS A 184 6.60 10.92 0.70
N SER A 185 7.40 11.97 0.55
CA SER A 185 6.98 13.33 0.81
C SER A 185 7.81 14.33 0.01
N ASN A 186 7.18 15.45 -0.36
CA ASN A 186 7.84 16.60 -0.94
C ASN A 186 7.06 17.85 -0.52
N ASN A 187 7.66 18.70 0.31
CA ASN A 187 7.02 19.92 0.78
C ASN A 187 7.26 21.11 -0.14
N GLN A 188 8.01 20.95 -1.25
CA GLN A 188 8.25 22.00 -2.23
C GLN A 188 7.23 21.95 -3.38
N SER A 189 6.81 20.76 -3.78
CA SER A 189 5.88 20.58 -4.89
C SER A 189 5.04 19.32 -4.72
N CYS A 190 3.85 19.32 -5.29
CA CYS A 190 3.02 18.14 -5.33
C CYS A 190 3.52 17.19 -6.45
N PHE A 191 3.84 15.93 -6.07
CA PHE A 191 4.25 14.89 -7.02
C PHE A 191 3.08 14.05 -7.52
N ILE A 192 1.88 14.22 -6.93
CA ILE A 192 0.69 13.47 -7.30
C ILE A 192 0.08 14.10 -8.55
N PRO A 193 -0.21 13.34 -9.61
CA PRO A 193 -0.89 13.86 -10.80
C PRO A 193 -2.27 14.44 -10.48
N LEU A 194 -2.67 15.51 -11.18
CA LEU A 194 -3.95 16.19 -10.95
C LEU A 194 -5.14 15.23 -11.06
N GLU A 195 -5.14 14.38 -12.08
CA GLU A 195 -6.20 13.40 -12.30
C GLU A 195 -6.30 12.39 -11.15
N ALA A 196 -5.15 12.03 -10.53
CA ALA A 196 -5.14 11.17 -9.35
C ALA A 196 -5.71 11.89 -8.12
N MET A 197 -5.39 13.18 -7.94
CA MET A 197 -5.96 13.99 -6.86
C MET A 197 -7.47 14.10 -6.98
N GLU A 198 -7.99 14.36 -8.19
CA GLU A 198 -9.44 14.47 -8.46
C GLU A 198 -10.15 13.13 -8.21
N GLU A 199 -9.59 12.01 -8.64
CA GLU A 199 -10.16 10.68 -8.38
C GLU A 199 -10.14 10.33 -6.89
N LEU A 200 -9.04 10.63 -6.17
CA LEU A 200 -8.96 10.44 -4.73
C LEU A 200 -10.02 11.28 -4.00
N VAL A 201 -10.10 12.57 -4.30
CA VAL A 201 -11.12 13.42 -3.67
C VAL A 201 -12.54 12.93 -3.99
N SER A 202 -12.82 12.54 -5.23
CA SER A 202 -14.13 12.00 -5.61
C SER A 202 -14.50 10.71 -4.86
N LEU A 203 -13.51 9.86 -4.56
CA LEU A 203 -13.73 8.65 -3.76
C LEU A 203 -14.08 8.97 -2.29
N PHE A 204 -13.36 9.92 -1.68
CA PHE A 204 -13.55 10.29 -0.28
C PHE A 204 -14.71 11.28 -0.08
N TYR A 205 -14.98 12.10 -1.06
CA TYR A 205 -16.00 13.14 -1.05
C TYR A 205 -16.86 13.08 -2.33
N PRO A 206 -17.65 12.00 -2.54
CA PRO A 206 -18.52 11.91 -3.71
C PRO A 206 -19.58 13.03 -3.68
N ASP A 207 -19.68 13.76 -4.78
CA ASP A 207 -20.71 14.78 -4.96
C ASP A 207 -22.10 14.15 -4.86
N ASN A 208 -22.87 14.57 -3.87
CA ASN A 208 -24.28 14.13 -3.71
C ASN A 208 -25.23 14.81 -4.73
N SER A 209 -24.70 15.55 -5.70
CA SER A 209 -25.52 16.32 -6.65
C SER A 209 -26.38 15.45 -7.60
N THR A 210 -26.06 14.15 -7.72
CA THR A 210 -26.81 13.22 -8.56
C THR A 210 -28.12 12.70 -7.96
N ASN A 211 -28.41 12.97 -6.68
CA ASN A 211 -29.63 12.47 -6.01
C ASN A 211 -30.76 13.50 -5.87
N GLN A 212 -30.60 14.74 -6.35
CA GLN A 212 -31.65 15.76 -6.26
C GLN A 212 -32.58 15.86 -7.49
N GLU A 213 -32.38 15.07 -8.53
CA GLU A 213 -33.25 15.10 -9.72
C GLU A 213 -34.28 13.95 -9.79
N ARG A 214 -34.60 13.30 -8.67
CA ARG A 214 -35.59 12.20 -8.63
C ARG A 214 -36.68 12.36 -7.57
N GLU A 215 -37.08 13.58 -7.22
CA GLU A 215 -38.35 13.81 -6.51
C GLU A 215 -39.28 14.69 -7.35
#